data_d6ea2cb3619f4d1f14ee4749d6db00d9
#
_entry.id   d6ea2cb3619f4d1f14ee4749d6db00d9
#
_cell.length_a   1.000
_cell.length_b   1.000
_cell.length_c   1.000
_cell.angle_alpha   90.00
_cell.angle_beta   90.00
_cell.angle_gamma   90.00
#
_symmetry.space_group_name_H-M   'P 1'
#
loop_
_entity.id
_entity.type
_entity.pdbx_description
1 polymer ?
#
loop_
_entity_poly.entity_id
_entity_poly.type
_entity_poly.pdbx_seq_one_letter_code
_entity_poly.pdbx_strand_id
1 'polypeptide(L)'
;HMHNCCLVNLEDMLQNGTVISETMIDTPKSFSTACNVATQCIAQIASSQYGGQSISLAHLAPFVEVSRQKLRREVRAEMERMHISLSDEQIYEIAEMRVREEINRGVQMIQYQVITLMTTNGQAPFVTVIMYIGEAPEGQTRDDLAMVIEEMLNQRIRGVKNEKGV
;
A
#
# COMPACT_ATOMS: atom_id res chain seq x y z
N HIS A 1 -11.74 -23.81 3.63
CA HIS A 1 -12.68 -22.71 3.77
C HIS A 1 -12.05 -21.46 4.33
N MET A 2 -11.13 -21.59 5.28
CA MET A 2 -10.54 -20.43 5.96
C MET A 2 -9.22 -19.99 5.36
N HIS A 3 -8.64 -20.82 4.54
CA HIS A 3 -7.27 -20.62 4.09
C HIS A 3 -7.11 -19.52 3.06
N ASN A 4 -8.19 -19.14 2.36
CA ASN A 4 -8.17 -18.07 1.36
C ASN A 4 -8.82 -16.78 1.85
N CYS A 5 -9.23 -16.75 3.11
CA CYS A 5 -9.98 -15.62 3.66
C CYS A 5 -9.23 -14.30 3.57
N CYS A 6 -7.91 -14.34 3.71
CA CYS A 6 -7.15 -13.10 3.72
C CYS A 6 -7.16 -12.38 2.36
N LEU A 7 -6.91 -13.11 1.28
CA LEU A 7 -6.84 -12.49 -0.04
C LEU A 7 -8.19 -11.93 -0.48
N VAL A 8 -9.26 -12.71 -0.32
CA VAL A 8 -10.62 -12.28 -0.68
C VAL A 8 -11.09 -11.14 0.21
N ASN A 9 -10.81 -11.24 1.50
CA ASN A 9 -11.26 -10.24 2.46
C ASN A 9 -10.51 -8.92 2.33
N LEU A 10 -9.25 -8.92 1.92
CA LEU A 10 -8.50 -7.67 1.77
C LEU A 10 -9.14 -6.75 0.75
N GLU A 11 -9.55 -7.27 -0.40
CA GLU A 11 -10.22 -6.46 -1.42
C GLU A 11 -11.53 -5.89 -0.88
N ASP A 12 -12.35 -6.71 -0.27
CA ASP A 12 -13.63 -6.28 0.32
C ASP A 12 -13.41 -5.26 1.44
N MET A 13 -12.46 -5.53 2.33
CA MET A 13 -12.12 -4.62 3.43
C MET A 13 -11.68 -3.25 2.94
N LEU A 14 -10.91 -3.20 1.86
CA LEU A 14 -10.42 -1.94 1.30
C LEU A 14 -11.52 -1.16 0.59
N GLN A 15 -12.47 -1.85 -0.05
CA GLN A 15 -13.54 -1.20 -0.79
C GLN A 15 -14.75 -0.83 0.05
N ASN A 16 -15.09 -1.66 1.03
CA ASN A 16 -16.34 -1.54 1.78
C ASN A 16 -16.17 -1.27 3.27
N GLY A 17 -14.92 -1.21 3.74
CA GLY A 17 -14.65 -1.12 5.16
C GLY A 17 -14.74 -2.47 5.87
N THR A 18 -14.35 -2.52 7.12
CA THR A 18 -14.34 -3.76 7.90
C THR A 18 -14.28 -3.49 9.40
N VAL A 19 -14.40 -4.58 10.18
CA VAL A 19 -14.18 -4.53 11.63
C VAL A 19 -12.87 -5.27 11.94
N ILE A 20 -11.92 -4.56 12.55
CA ILE A 20 -10.67 -5.14 13.04
C ILE A 20 -10.59 -4.87 14.53
N SER A 21 -10.39 -5.94 15.32
CA SER A 21 -10.30 -5.83 16.79
C SER A 21 -11.46 -5.05 17.40
N GLU A 22 -12.68 -5.35 16.97
CA GLU A 22 -13.92 -4.71 17.41
C GLU A 22 -14.08 -3.23 17.01
N THR A 23 -13.17 -2.72 16.18
CA THR A 23 -13.24 -1.36 15.66
C THR A 23 -13.68 -1.36 14.22
N MET A 24 -14.71 -0.57 13.90
CA MET A 24 -15.17 -0.40 12.53
C MET A 24 -14.15 0.44 11.76
N ILE A 25 -13.74 -0.05 10.60
CA ILE A 25 -12.81 0.64 9.71
C ILE A 25 -13.51 0.94 8.40
N ASP A 26 -13.61 2.21 8.06
CA ASP A 26 -14.19 2.67 6.80
C ASP A 26 -13.28 2.40 5.61
N THR A 27 -13.83 2.57 4.41
CA THR A 27 -13.06 2.54 3.17
C THR A 27 -11.92 3.54 3.24
N PRO A 28 -10.68 3.12 2.96
CA PRO A 28 -9.53 4.03 3.00
C PRO A 28 -9.68 5.22 2.05
N LYS A 29 -9.26 6.38 2.51
CA LYS A 29 -9.30 7.62 1.74
C LYS A 29 -7.92 8.04 1.22
N SER A 30 -6.93 7.15 1.33
CA SER A 30 -5.59 7.36 0.81
C SER A 30 -4.87 6.03 0.66
N PHE A 31 -3.80 6.03 -0.14
CA PHE A 31 -2.93 4.87 -0.27
C PHE A 31 -2.27 4.50 1.07
N SER A 32 -1.82 5.48 1.82
CA SER A 32 -1.22 5.23 3.15
C SER A 32 -2.19 4.54 4.09
N THR A 33 -3.44 4.96 4.11
CA THR A 33 -4.46 4.33 4.95
C THR A 33 -4.76 2.91 4.48
N ALA A 34 -4.83 2.70 3.16
CA ALA A 34 -5.01 1.37 2.59
C ALA A 34 -3.87 0.43 2.99
N CYS A 35 -2.62 0.90 2.94
CA CYS A 35 -1.47 0.13 3.40
C CYS A 35 -1.55 -0.19 4.89
N ASN A 36 -1.99 0.75 5.70
CA ASN A 36 -2.17 0.54 7.13
C ASN A 36 -3.22 -0.55 7.42
N VAL A 37 -4.35 -0.51 6.72
CA VAL A 37 -5.37 -1.58 6.83
C VAL A 37 -4.79 -2.92 6.41
N ALA A 38 -4.01 -2.96 5.33
CA ALA A 38 -3.36 -4.18 4.87
C ALA A 38 -2.39 -4.73 5.92
N THR A 39 -1.59 -3.89 6.57
CA THR A 39 -0.67 -4.32 7.63
C THR A 39 -1.41 -4.89 8.82
N GLN A 40 -2.52 -4.30 9.22
CA GLN A 40 -3.35 -4.81 10.31
C GLN A 40 -3.98 -6.16 9.94
N CYS A 41 -4.42 -6.31 8.71
CA CYS A 41 -4.94 -7.58 8.19
C CYS A 41 -3.87 -8.67 8.25
N ILE A 42 -2.65 -8.38 7.81
CA ILE A 42 -1.51 -9.32 7.86
C ILE A 42 -1.25 -9.75 9.30
N ALA A 43 -1.19 -8.81 10.23
CA ALA A 43 -0.91 -9.08 11.63
C ALA A 43 -1.98 -9.97 12.25
N GLN A 44 -3.24 -9.68 11.98
CA GLN A 44 -4.36 -10.43 12.52
C GLN A 44 -4.39 -11.88 12.03
N ILE A 45 -4.07 -12.09 10.74
CA ILE A 45 -4.06 -13.42 10.16
C ILE A 45 -2.87 -14.22 10.64
N ALA A 46 -1.71 -13.60 10.80
CA ALA A 46 -0.53 -14.25 11.34
C ALA A 46 -0.77 -14.76 12.75
N SER A 47 -1.60 -14.07 13.55
CA SER A 47 -1.93 -14.48 14.91
C SER A 47 -2.91 -15.67 14.96
N SER A 48 -3.59 -15.99 13.87
CA SER A 48 -4.59 -17.08 13.84
C SER A 48 -4.00 -18.45 13.50
N GLN A 49 -2.71 -18.55 13.27
CA GLN A 49 -1.97 -19.81 13.05
C GLN A 49 -2.40 -20.62 11.82
N TYR A 50 -3.07 -20.01 10.87
CA TYR A 50 -3.39 -20.67 9.62
C TYR A 50 -2.21 -20.65 8.67
N GLY A 51 -2.16 -21.64 7.76
CA GLY A 51 -1.06 -21.78 6.80
C GLY A 51 -0.83 -20.54 5.92
N GLY A 52 -0.04 -20.69 4.87
CA GLY A 52 0.43 -19.60 4.03
C GLY A 52 -0.60 -18.55 3.66
N GLN A 53 -0.21 -17.29 3.73
CA GLN A 53 -1.05 -16.14 3.42
C GLN A 53 -0.56 -15.44 2.16
N SER A 54 -1.48 -14.89 1.38
CA SER A 54 -1.13 -14.14 0.17
C SER A 54 -1.82 -12.79 0.15
N ILE A 55 -1.07 -11.77 -0.21
CA ILE A 55 -1.57 -10.41 -0.41
C ILE A 55 -1.21 -9.95 -1.81
N SER A 56 -2.18 -9.45 -2.54
CA SER A 56 -1.94 -8.86 -3.85
C SER A 56 -1.81 -7.34 -3.75
N LEU A 57 -0.73 -6.80 -4.31
CA LEU A 57 -0.55 -5.36 -4.41
C LEU A 57 -1.59 -4.71 -5.33
N ALA A 58 -2.23 -5.50 -6.20
CA ALA A 58 -3.30 -5.01 -7.06
C ALA A 58 -4.49 -4.45 -6.26
N HIS A 59 -4.74 -4.97 -5.07
CA HIS A 59 -5.80 -4.47 -4.19
C HIS A 59 -5.52 -3.07 -3.65
N LEU A 60 -4.25 -2.69 -3.57
CA LEU A 60 -3.84 -1.37 -3.08
C LEU A 60 -3.75 -0.33 -4.19
N ALA A 61 -3.55 -0.76 -5.42
CA ALA A 61 -3.31 0.14 -6.54
C ALA A 61 -4.42 1.19 -6.78
N PRO A 62 -5.72 0.86 -6.66
CA PRO A 62 -6.77 1.87 -6.86
C PRO A 62 -6.68 3.06 -5.89
N PHE A 63 -6.08 2.86 -4.73
CA PHE A 63 -5.96 3.91 -3.70
C PHE A 63 -4.86 4.91 -4.02
N VAL A 64 -3.96 4.60 -4.96
CA VAL A 64 -2.99 5.56 -5.48
C VAL A 64 -3.73 6.73 -6.15
N GLU A 65 -4.74 6.45 -6.95
CA GLU A 65 -5.54 7.51 -7.58
C GLU A 65 -6.32 8.32 -6.56
N VAL A 66 -6.82 7.69 -5.51
CA VAL A 66 -7.49 8.42 -4.40
C VAL A 66 -6.52 9.41 -3.78
N SER A 67 -5.29 9.00 -3.49
CA SER A 67 -4.24 9.88 -2.98
C SER A 67 -3.86 10.97 -3.98
N ARG A 68 -3.76 10.63 -5.26
CA ARG A 68 -3.42 11.60 -6.31
C ARG A 68 -4.40 12.74 -6.35
N GLN A 69 -5.69 12.44 -6.36
CA GLN A 69 -6.73 13.47 -6.38
C GLN A 69 -6.72 14.33 -5.12
N LYS A 70 -6.53 13.70 -3.98
CA LYS A 70 -6.42 14.40 -2.69
C LYS A 70 -5.22 15.36 -2.70
N LEU A 71 -4.07 14.88 -3.15
CA LEU A 71 -2.84 15.68 -3.17
C LEU A 71 -2.92 16.83 -4.16
N ARG A 72 -3.57 16.64 -5.30
CA ARG A 72 -3.82 17.73 -6.25
C ARG A 72 -4.64 18.85 -5.60
N ARG A 73 -5.68 18.50 -4.87
CA ARG A 73 -6.49 19.48 -4.14
C ARG A 73 -5.67 20.19 -3.06
N GLU A 74 -4.88 19.46 -2.32
CA GLU A 74 -4.04 20.02 -1.25
C GLU A 74 -2.97 20.98 -1.79
N VAL A 75 -2.30 20.60 -2.88
CA VAL A 75 -1.30 21.46 -3.51
C VAL A 75 -1.95 22.73 -4.03
N ARG A 76 -3.11 22.63 -4.68
CA ARG A 76 -3.83 23.79 -5.19
C ARG A 76 -4.22 24.76 -4.06
N ALA A 77 -4.76 24.23 -2.98
CA ALA A 77 -5.15 25.04 -1.82
C ALA A 77 -3.93 25.67 -1.14
N GLU A 78 -2.82 24.95 -1.07
CA GLU A 78 -1.56 25.45 -0.50
C GLU A 78 -0.99 26.62 -1.32
N MET A 79 -0.99 26.50 -2.65
CA MET A 79 -0.55 27.56 -3.54
C MET A 79 -1.44 28.81 -3.45
N GLU A 80 -2.75 28.61 -3.33
CA GLU A 80 -3.68 29.74 -3.13
C GLU A 80 -3.38 30.49 -1.82
N ARG A 81 -3.14 29.75 -0.73
CA ARG A 81 -2.81 30.37 0.57
C ARG A 81 -1.50 31.14 0.52
N MET A 82 -0.56 30.67 -0.26
CA MET A 82 0.76 31.30 -0.40
C MET A 82 0.80 32.38 -1.47
N HIS A 83 -0.31 32.63 -2.16
CA HIS A 83 -0.41 33.56 -3.29
C HIS A 83 0.59 33.25 -4.40
N ILE A 84 0.80 31.96 -4.67
CA ILE A 84 1.66 31.50 -5.74
C ILE A 84 0.79 30.99 -6.87
N SER A 85 1.02 31.51 -8.08
CA SER A 85 0.32 31.07 -9.29
C SER A 85 1.14 30.01 -10.01
N LEU A 86 0.57 28.80 -10.11
CA LEU A 86 1.15 27.71 -10.89
C LEU A 86 0.15 27.25 -11.95
N SER A 87 0.67 26.70 -13.04
CA SER A 87 -0.17 26.05 -14.04
C SER A 87 -0.70 24.73 -13.48
N ASP A 88 -1.77 24.21 -14.08
CA ASP A 88 -2.30 22.91 -13.70
C ASP A 88 -1.24 21.81 -13.86
N GLU A 89 -0.43 21.88 -14.90
CA GLU A 89 0.67 20.92 -15.11
C GLU A 89 1.66 20.95 -13.97
N GLN A 90 2.05 22.13 -13.50
CA GLN A 90 2.97 22.27 -12.36
C GLN A 90 2.36 21.71 -11.09
N ILE A 91 1.09 21.98 -10.84
CA ILE A 91 0.37 21.43 -9.69
C ILE A 91 0.35 19.91 -9.75
N TYR A 92 0.10 19.34 -10.93
CA TYR A 92 0.06 17.89 -11.12
C TYR A 92 1.43 17.24 -10.92
N GLU A 93 2.50 17.90 -11.37
CA GLU A 93 3.87 17.42 -11.15
C GLU A 93 4.21 17.36 -9.67
N ILE A 94 3.88 18.42 -8.93
CA ILE A 94 4.13 18.47 -7.48
C ILE A 94 3.32 17.37 -6.78
N ALA A 95 2.04 17.23 -7.14
CA ALA A 95 1.20 16.20 -6.56
C ALA A 95 1.75 14.80 -6.86
N GLU A 96 2.24 14.55 -8.09
CA GLU A 96 2.80 13.26 -8.47
C GLU A 96 4.07 12.93 -7.69
N MET A 97 4.93 13.91 -7.42
CA MET A 97 6.08 13.72 -6.55
C MET A 97 5.65 13.28 -5.14
N ARG A 98 4.61 13.91 -4.61
CA ARG A 98 4.07 13.56 -3.29
C ARG A 98 3.39 12.19 -3.28
N VAL A 99 2.76 11.80 -4.38
CA VAL A 99 2.22 10.44 -4.55
C VAL A 99 3.34 9.40 -4.45
N ARG A 100 4.45 9.63 -5.12
CA ARG A 100 5.61 8.71 -5.06
C ARG A 100 6.19 8.61 -3.66
N GLU A 101 6.26 9.71 -2.94
CA GLU A 101 6.69 9.70 -1.54
C GLU A 101 5.72 8.89 -0.66
N GLU A 102 4.43 9.03 -0.89
CA GLU A 102 3.41 8.27 -0.16
C GLU A 102 3.50 6.78 -0.47
N ILE A 103 3.72 6.41 -1.74
CA ILE A 103 3.93 5.01 -2.13
C ILE A 103 5.17 4.45 -1.43
N ASN A 104 6.26 5.20 -1.39
CA ASN A 104 7.48 4.79 -0.69
C ASN A 104 7.19 4.47 0.78
N ARG A 105 6.49 5.36 1.49
CA ARG A 105 6.16 5.16 2.90
C ARG A 105 5.20 3.99 3.11
N GLY A 106 4.19 3.87 2.27
CA GLY A 106 3.22 2.78 2.37
C GLY A 106 3.84 1.40 2.15
N VAL A 107 4.70 1.31 1.15
CA VAL A 107 5.44 0.07 0.86
C VAL A 107 6.40 -0.28 2.00
N GLN A 108 7.09 0.72 2.57
CA GLN A 108 7.94 0.50 3.74
C GLN A 108 7.15 -0.06 4.93
N MET A 109 5.95 0.45 5.14
CA MET A 109 5.07 -0.02 6.21
C MET A 109 4.73 -1.50 6.04
N ILE A 110 4.38 -1.91 4.82
CA ILE A 110 4.06 -3.32 4.52
C ILE A 110 5.30 -4.20 4.72
N GLN A 111 6.45 -3.79 4.21
CA GLN A 111 7.67 -4.57 4.35
C GLN A 111 8.11 -4.70 5.80
N TYR A 112 8.02 -3.63 6.56
CA TYR A 112 8.33 -3.66 7.99
C TYR A 112 7.43 -4.65 8.73
N GLN A 113 6.13 -4.65 8.43
CA GLN A 113 5.19 -5.57 9.06
C GLN A 113 5.52 -7.03 8.74
N VAL A 114 5.82 -7.34 7.47
CA VAL A 114 6.18 -8.69 7.04
C VAL A 114 7.45 -9.17 7.75
N ILE A 115 8.49 -8.32 7.79
CA ILE A 115 9.75 -8.66 8.46
C ILE A 115 9.56 -8.86 9.95
N THR A 116 8.80 -7.98 10.59
CA THR A 116 8.52 -8.07 12.04
C THR A 116 7.82 -9.38 12.40
N LEU A 117 6.86 -9.81 11.59
CA LEU A 117 6.18 -11.08 11.82
C LEU A 117 7.13 -12.26 11.67
N MET A 118 8.03 -12.22 10.70
CA MET A 118 9.01 -13.28 10.49
C MET A 118 9.99 -13.41 11.66
N THR A 119 10.34 -12.30 12.30
CA THR A 119 11.31 -12.30 13.40
C THR A 119 10.69 -12.57 14.76
N THR A 120 9.44 -12.17 14.98
CA THR A 120 8.80 -12.27 16.31
C THR A 120 8.19 -13.63 16.61
N ASN A 121 7.69 -14.32 15.61
CA ASN A 121 6.93 -15.55 15.80
C ASN A 121 7.76 -16.85 15.69
N GLY A 122 9.05 -16.77 15.44
CA GLY A 122 9.96 -17.92 15.39
C GLY A 122 9.60 -18.99 14.35
N GLN A 123 8.36 -19.04 13.93
CA GLN A 123 7.89 -19.82 12.79
C GLN A 123 7.24 -18.84 11.85
N ALA A 124 7.90 -18.56 10.75
CA ALA A 124 7.44 -17.58 9.79
C ALA A 124 6.05 -17.95 9.26
N PRO A 125 5.03 -17.13 9.50
CA PRO A 125 3.83 -17.25 8.71
C PRO A 125 4.26 -16.95 7.27
N PHE A 126 3.95 -17.85 6.34
CA PHE A 126 4.23 -17.62 4.95
C PHE A 126 3.34 -16.49 4.44
N VAL A 127 3.86 -15.29 4.41
CA VAL A 127 3.20 -14.17 3.75
C VAL A 127 3.80 -14.03 2.36
N THR A 128 3.01 -14.34 1.35
CA THR A 128 3.39 -14.16 -0.05
C THR A 128 2.79 -12.86 -0.55
N VAL A 129 3.64 -11.97 -1.05
CA VAL A 129 3.19 -10.75 -1.70
C VAL A 129 3.15 -10.99 -3.19
N ILE A 130 1.95 -10.94 -3.76
CA ILE A 130 1.73 -11.17 -5.19
C ILE A 130 1.94 -9.85 -5.94
N MET A 131 2.86 -9.85 -6.89
CA MET A 131 3.23 -8.70 -7.69
C MET A 131 2.99 -8.98 -9.17
N TYR A 132 1.72 -9.07 -9.56
CA TYR A 132 1.36 -9.37 -10.93
C TYR A 132 0.60 -8.20 -11.55
N ILE A 133 1.23 -7.54 -12.54
CA ILE A 133 0.67 -6.35 -13.19
C ILE A 133 -0.66 -6.64 -13.88
N GLY A 134 -0.82 -7.83 -14.46
CA GLY A 134 -2.04 -8.22 -15.16
C GLY A 134 -3.28 -8.34 -14.30
N GLU A 135 -3.16 -8.33 -12.96
CA GLU A 135 -4.32 -8.34 -12.07
C GLU A 135 -5.09 -7.01 -12.08
N ALA A 136 -4.44 -5.91 -12.45
CA ALA A 136 -5.11 -4.62 -12.56
C ALA A 136 -5.61 -4.42 -14.00
N PRO A 137 -6.78 -3.75 -14.18
CA PRO A 137 -7.25 -3.39 -15.51
C PRO A 137 -6.28 -2.42 -16.19
N GLU A 138 -6.23 -2.46 -17.52
CA GLU A 138 -5.40 -1.54 -18.29
C GLU A 138 -5.76 -0.09 -17.97
N GLY A 139 -4.77 0.81 -18.07
CA GLY A 139 -4.93 2.24 -17.83
C GLY A 139 -4.18 2.69 -16.59
N GLN A 140 -4.66 3.74 -15.94
CA GLN A 140 -3.98 4.37 -14.81
C GLN A 140 -3.77 3.42 -13.63
N THR A 141 -4.74 2.57 -13.33
CA THR A 141 -4.61 1.63 -12.20
C THR A 141 -3.47 0.66 -12.41
N ARG A 142 -3.28 0.16 -13.64
CA ARG A 142 -2.15 -0.72 -13.95
C ARG A 142 -0.82 0.01 -13.86
N ASP A 143 -0.76 1.25 -14.32
CA ASP A 143 0.44 2.08 -14.21
C ASP A 143 0.77 2.35 -12.74
N ASP A 144 -0.23 2.61 -11.92
CA ASP A 144 -0.07 2.82 -10.50
C ASP A 144 0.40 1.53 -9.79
N LEU A 145 -0.15 0.39 -10.17
CA LEU A 145 0.32 -0.91 -9.67
C LEU A 145 1.79 -1.13 -10.03
N ALA A 146 2.19 -0.78 -11.24
CA ALA A 146 3.59 -0.88 -11.66
C ALA A 146 4.51 -0.03 -10.78
N MET A 147 4.08 1.17 -10.40
CA MET A 147 4.84 2.03 -9.48
C MET A 147 4.98 1.39 -8.09
N VAL A 148 3.92 0.80 -7.57
CA VAL A 148 3.94 0.12 -6.26
C VAL A 148 4.88 -1.09 -6.31
N ILE A 149 4.80 -1.90 -7.34
CA ILE A 149 5.68 -3.08 -7.53
C ILE A 149 7.13 -2.65 -7.63
N GLU A 150 7.43 -1.64 -8.45
CA GLU A 150 8.79 -1.12 -8.61
C GLU A 150 9.37 -0.66 -7.28
N GLU A 151 8.59 0.08 -6.48
CA GLU A 151 9.04 0.54 -5.17
C GLU A 151 9.29 -0.62 -4.20
N MET A 152 8.43 -1.63 -4.22
CA MET A 152 8.61 -2.83 -3.42
C MET A 152 9.94 -3.53 -3.76
N LEU A 153 10.23 -3.70 -5.05
CA LEU A 153 11.46 -4.33 -5.51
C LEU A 153 12.69 -3.49 -5.16
N ASN A 154 12.61 -2.18 -5.35
CA ASN A 154 13.71 -1.27 -5.04
C ASN A 154 14.07 -1.31 -3.56
N GLN A 155 13.09 -1.34 -2.68
CA GLN A 155 13.32 -1.42 -1.24
C GLN A 155 13.96 -2.74 -0.84
N ARG A 156 13.55 -3.85 -1.44
CA ARG A 156 14.15 -5.17 -1.21
C ARG A 156 15.61 -5.21 -1.64
N ILE A 157 15.93 -4.63 -2.78
CA ILE A 157 17.31 -4.54 -3.28
C ILE A 157 18.18 -3.73 -2.32
N ARG A 158 17.70 -2.59 -1.84
CA ARG A 158 18.42 -1.75 -0.87
C ARG A 158 18.65 -2.49 0.45
N GLY A 159 17.65 -3.22 0.93
CA GLY A 159 17.77 -4.03 2.13
C GLY A 159 18.84 -5.08 2.02
N VAL A 160 18.91 -5.83 0.92
CA VAL A 160 19.93 -6.83 0.66
C VAL A 160 21.33 -6.21 0.64
N LYS A 161 21.48 -5.03 0.03
CA LYS A 161 22.76 -4.31 0.01
C LYS A 161 23.21 -3.93 1.43
N ASN A 162 22.31 -3.43 2.24
CA ASN A 162 22.61 -3.03 3.61
C ASN A 162 23.05 -4.23 4.47
N GLU A 163 22.42 -5.38 4.31
CA GLU A 163 22.80 -6.61 5.02
C GLU A 163 24.19 -7.09 4.63
N LYS A 164 24.60 -6.87 3.39
CA LYS A 164 25.90 -7.26 2.90
C LYS A 164 27.01 -6.21 3.13
N GLY A 165 26.66 -5.12 3.78
CA GLY A 165 27.62 -4.06 4.07
C GLY A 165 28.06 -3.25 2.84
N VAL A 166 27.24 -3.19 1.84
CA VAL A 166 27.53 -2.46 0.59
C VAL A 166 26.79 -1.13 0.57
#